data_3c7f4d10502b0d4e35934c0dfac4e916
#
_entry.id   3c7f4d10502b0d4e35934c0dfac4e916
#
_cell.length_a   1.000
_cell.length_b   1.000
_cell.length_c   1.000
_cell.angle_alpha   90.00
_cell.angle_beta   90.00
_cell.angle_gamma   90.00
#
_symmetry.space_group_name_H-M   'P 1'
#
loop_
_entity.id
_entity.type
_entity.pdbx_description
1 polymer ?
#
loop_
_entity_poly.entity_id
_entity_poly.type
_entity_poly.pdbx_seq_one_letter_code
_entity_poly.pdbx_strand_id
1 'polypeptide(L)'
;MFVEVIGGSNSQKKHTTKMVEFCANKLMPRMQNLWITVNLCKPKGAVGYCLELDDNRTFELEIDRTQPLRQLLETVAHEMVHVKQYARRELNPNKEVWLGKTYNPKSMSYWDLPWE
;
A
#
# COMPACT_ATOMS: atom_id res chain seq x y z
N MET A 1 6.64 -14.67 0.90
CA MET A 1 5.61 -13.63 0.83
C MET A 1 4.42 -14.15 0.03
N PHE A 2 3.23 -13.89 0.49
CA PHE A 2 2.00 -14.26 -0.20
C PHE A 2 1.29 -13.00 -0.71
N VAL A 3 0.94 -12.97 -1.99
CA VAL A 3 0.23 -11.85 -2.61
C VAL A 3 -1.03 -12.39 -3.29
N GLU A 4 -2.16 -11.78 -2.98
CA GLU A 4 -3.43 -12.09 -3.62
C GLU A 4 -4.06 -10.80 -4.13
N VAL A 5 -4.51 -10.80 -5.38
CA VAL A 5 -5.20 -9.64 -5.98
C VAL A 5 -6.62 -10.04 -6.33
N ILE A 6 -7.59 -9.30 -5.79
CA ILE A 6 -9.02 -9.54 -5.94
C ILE A 6 -9.63 -8.41 -6.76
N GLY A 7 -10.50 -8.76 -7.70
CA GLY A 7 -11.17 -7.77 -8.56
C GLY A 7 -10.30 -7.29 -9.70
N GLY A 8 -10.86 -6.42 -10.52
CA GLY A 8 -10.15 -5.89 -11.67
C GLY A 8 -10.05 -6.86 -12.84
N SER A 9 -9.41 -6.39 -13.92
CA SER A 9 -9.17 -7.22 -15.11
C SER A 9 -7.95 -8.11 -14.91
N ASN A 10 -7.78 -9.09 -15.79
CA ASN A 10 -6.60 -9.97 -15.75
C ASN A 10 -5.31 -9.16 -15.90
N SER A 11 -5.31 -8.14 -16.76
CA SER A 11 -4.17 -7.25 -16.93
C SER A 11 -3.86 -6.49 -15.66
N GLN A 12 -4.89 -5.92 -15.01
CA GLN A 12 -4.72 -5.21 -13.73
C GLN A 12 -4.17 -6.13 -12.65
N LYS A 13 -4.70 -7.35 -12.54
CA LYS A 13 -4.21 -8.31 -11.54
C LYS A 13 -2.75 -8.66 -11.78
N LYS A 14 -2.37 -8.90 -13.02
CA LYS A 14 -1.01 -9.28 -13.38
C LYS A 14 -0.02 -8.17 -13.03
N HIS A 15 -0.31 -6.95 -13.45
CA HIS A 15 0.58 -5.81 -13.21
C HIS A 15 0.62 -5.43 -11.73
N THR A 16 -0.52 -5.51 -11.04
CA THR A 16 -0.58 -5.22 -9.61
C THR A 16 0.26 -6.22 -8.82
N THR A 17 0.14 -7.51 -9.13
CA THR A 17 0.95 -8.54 -8.47
C THR A 17 2.44 -8.26 -8.64
N LYS A 18 2.87 -7.94 -9.86
CA LYS A 18 4.28 -7.63 -10.13
C LYS A 18 4.74 -6.39 -9.38
N MET A 19 3.90 -5.35 -9.30
CA MET A 19 4.25 -4.12 -8.59
C MET A 19 4.40 -4.39 -7.09
N VAL A 20 3.48 -5.15 -6.49
CA VAL A 20 3.57 -5.50 -5.07
C VAL A 20 4.85 -6.27 -4.79
N GLU A 21 5.17 -7.28 -5.60
CA GLU A 21 6.38 -8.06 -5.43
C GLU A 21 7.64 -7.21 -5.61
N PHE A 22 7.66 -6.34 -6.60
CA PHE A 22 8.77 -5.42 -6.82
C PHE A 22 8.98 -4.50 -5.61
N CYS A 23 7.92 -3.88 -5.11
CA CYS A 23 8.01 -2.98 -3.97
C CYS A 23 8.44 -3.72 -2.71
N ALA A 24 7.90 -4.90 -2.46
CA ALA A 24 8.27 -5.68 -1.29
C ALA A 24 9.76 -6.05 -1.33
N ASN A 25 10.27 -6.43 -2.50
CA ASN A 25 11.69 -6.76 -2.65
C ASN A 25 12.61 -5.56 -2.46
N LYS A 26 12.15 -4.36 -2.85
CA LYS A 26 12.93 -3.12 -2.67
C LYS A 26 12.86 -2.58 -1.26
N LEU A 27 11.68 -2.62 -0.64
CA LEU A 27 11.43 -1.98 0.65
C LEU A 27 11.67 -2.91 1.83
N MET A 28 11.43 -4.21 1.65
CA MET A 28 11.47 -5.19 2.72
C MET A 28 12.12 -6.51 2.25
N PRO A 29 13.37 -6.47 1.76
CA PRO A 29 13.96 -7.65 1.11
C PRO A 29 14.16 -8.84 2.06
N ARG A 30 14.17 -8.60 3.37
CA ARG A 30 14.37 -9.66 4.38
C ARG A 30 13.08 -10.15 5.01
N MET A 31 11.95 -9.54 4.67
CA MET A 31 10.66 -9.96 5.22
C MET A 31 9.98 -10.92 4.26
N GLN A 32 9.93 -12.20 4.62
CA GLN A 32 9.35 -13.24 3.77
C GLN A 32 7.99 -13.73 4.27
N ASN A 33 7.59 -13.33 5.46
CA ASN A 33 6.33 -13.75 6.07
C ASN A 33 5.21 -12.72 5.92
N LEU A 34 5.26 -11.90 4.87
CA LEU A 34 4.21 -10.93 4.56
C LEU A 34 3.06 -11.58 3.83
N TRP A 35 1.86 -11.19 4.20
CA TRP A 35 0.63 -11.59 3.53
C TRP A 35 -0.08 -10.32 3.07
N ILE A 36 -0.17 -10.11 1.77
CA ILE A 36 -0.72 -8.89 1.21
C ILE A 36 -1.87 -9.23 0.26
N THR A 37 -3.06 -8.71 0.57
CA THR A 37 -4.23 -8.83 -0.28
C THR A 37 -4.51 -7.46 -0.88
N VAL A 38 -4.59 -7.38 -2.20
CA VAL A 38 -4.95 -6.14 -2.90
C VAL A 38 -6.37 -6.30 -3.44
N ASN A 39 -7.26 -5.44 -2.99
CA ASN A 39 -8.64 -5.40 -3.45
C ASN A 39 -8.77 -4.25 -4.46
N LEU A 40 -8.92 -4.61 -5.74
CA LEU A 40 -9.16 -3.64 -6.81
C LEU A 40 -10.65 -3.34 -6.84
N CYS A 41 -11.03 -2.22 -6.24
CA CYS A 41 -12.42 -1.85 -6.01
C CYS A 41 -12.62 -0.36 -6.30
N LYS A 42 -13.62 0.25 -5.69
CA LYS A 42 -13.87 1.68 -5.81
C LYS A 42 -14.04 2.26 -4.41
N PRO A 43 -12.92 2.53 -3.70
CA PRO A 43 -13.00 3.05 -2.33
C PRO A 43 -13.61 4.43 -2.30
N LYS A 44 -14.24 4.77 -1.18
CA LYS A 44 -14.84 6.09 -0.98
C LYS A 44 -13.79 7.06 -0.45
N GLY A 45 -13.72 8.23 -1.09
CA GLY A 45 -12.94 9.34 -0.56
C GLY A 45 -11.44 9.29 -0.78
N ALA A 46 -10.94 8.26 -1.46
CA ALA A 46 -9.51 8.16 -1.78
C ALA A 46 -9.29 7.22 -2.96
N VAL A 47 -8.08 7.27 -3.54
CA VAL A 47 -7.69 6.36 -4.62
C VAL A 47 -7.07 5.07 -4.10
N GLY A 48 -6.73 5.02 -2.82
CA GLY A 48 -6.19 3.82 -2.20
C GLY A 48 -6.12 3.93 -0.69
N TYR A 49 -6.10 2.77 -0.03
CA TYR A 49 -5.94 2.62 1.42
C TYR A 49 -5.01 1.47 1.72
N CYS A 50 -4.30 1.55 2.84
CA CYS A 50 -3.55 0.45 3.41
C CYS A 50 -4.13 0.15 4.80
N LEU A 51 -4.55 -1.10 5.00
CA LEU A 51 -5.10 -1.55 6.28
C LEU A 51 -4.18 -2.62 6.87
N GLU A 52 -3.68 -2.37 8.08
CA GLU A 52 -3.00 -3.39 8.86
C GLU A 52 -4.07 -4.24 9.55
N LEU A 53 -4.02 -5.56 9.37
CA LEU A 53 -5.00 -6.45 9.98
C LEU A 53 -4.56 -6.85 11.40
N ASP A 54 -4.50 -8.15 11.71
CA ASP A 54 -4.30 -8.59 13.09
C ASP A 54 -2.88 -8.44 13.61
N ASP A 55 -1.90 -8.35 12.71
CA ASP A 55 -0.49 -8.24 13.06
C ASP A 55 0.23 -7.33 12.06
N ASN A 56 1.52 -7.10 12.29
CA ASN A 56 2.32 -6.26 11.41
C ASN A 56 2.90 -7.02 10.22
N ARG A 57 2.25 -8.12 9.81
CA ARG A 57 2.65 -8.93 8.66
C ARG A 57 1.52 -9.18 7.68
N THR A 58 0.27 -8.89 8.07
CA THR A 58 -0.92 -9.11 7.23
C THR A 58 -1.55 -7.77 6.91
N PHE A 59 -1.68 -7.48 5.62
CA PHE A 59 -2.17 -6.19 5.14
C PHE A 59 -3.21 -6.37 4.04
N GLU A 60 -4.15 -5.44 3.98
CA GLU A 60 -5.08 -5.33 2.87
C GLU A 60 -4.92 -3.95 2.25
N LEU A 61 -4.76 -3.91 0.94
CA LEU A 61 -4.74 -2.67 0.17
C LEU A 61 -6.03 -2.57 -0.63
N GLU A 62 -6.72 -1.42 -0.51
CA GLU A 62 -7.86 -1.11 -1.36
C GLU A 62 -7.43 -0.08 -2.38
N ILE A 63 -7.52 -0.42 -3.65
CA ILE A 63 -7.03 0.42 -4.75
C ILE A 63 -8.15 0.68 -5.74
N ASP A 64 -8.32 1.93 -6.14
CA ASP A 64 -9.34 2.33 -7.12
C ASP A 64 -8.99 1.76 -8.48
N ARG A 65 -9.79 0.81 -8.95
CA ARG A 65 -9.58 0.12 -10.23
C ARG A 65 -9.97 0.97 -11.43
N THR A 66 -10.64 2.10 -11.24
CA THR A 66 -11.07 2.96 -12.33
C THR A 66 -9.98 3.90 -12.83
N GLN A 67 -8.83 3.94 -12.14
CA GLN A 67 -7.69 4.72 -12.56
C GLN A 67 -7.04 4.13 -13.82
N PRO A 68 -6.41 4.96 -14.67
CA PRO A 68 -5.52 4.45 -15.70
C PRO A 68 -4.45 3.55 -15.09
N LEU A 69 -3.99 2.56 -15.83
CA LEU A 69 -3.07 1.54 -15.30
C LEU A 69 -1.84 2.15 -14.64
N ARG A 70 -1.23 3.15 -15.26
CA ARG A 70 -0.05 3.80 -14.70
C ARG A 70 -0.34 4.40 -13.32
N GLN A 71 -1.46 5.13 -13.20
CA GLN A 71 -1.84 5.74 -11.92
C GLN A 71 -2.22 4.68 -10.89
N LEU A 72 -2.87 3.62 -11.33
CA LEU A 72 -3.20 2.50 -10.45
C LEU A 72 -1.93 1.90 -9.85
N LEU A 73 -0.91 1.66 -10.66
CA LEU A 73 0.35 1.10 -10.18
C LEU A 73 1.12 2.08 -9.29
N GLU A 74 1.04 3.38 -9.56
CA GLU A 74 1.61 4.40 -8.67
C GLU A 74 0.93 4.37 -7.29
N THR A 75 -0.39 4.22 -7.28
CA THR A 75 -1.15 4.11 -6.04
C THR A 75 -0.76 2.85 -5.26
N VAL A 76 -0.60 1.72 -5.95
CA VAL A 76 -0.13 0.48 -5.32
C VAL A 76 1.25 0.70 -4.68
N ALA A 77 2.17 1.32 -5.39
CA ALA A 77 3.51 1.60 -4.86
C ALA A 77 3.45 2.49 -3.63
N HIS A 78 2.60 3.52 -3.64
CA HIS A 78 2.41 4.39 -2.48
C HIS A 78 1.92 3.61 -1.26
N GLU A 79 0.92 2.74 -1.45
CA GLU A 79 0.38 1.96 -0.33
C GLU A 79 1.39 0.91 0.16
N MET A 80 2.28 0.42 -0.72
CA MET A 80 3.35 -0.49 -0.30
C MET A 80 4.37 0.21 0.60
N VAL A 81 4.59 1.52 0.44
CA VAL A 81 5.42 2.29 1.38
C VAL A 81 4.78 2.27 2.77
N HIS A 82 3.46 2.42 2.86
CA HIS A 82 2.76 2.31 4.14
C HIS A 82 2.86 0.90 4.74
N VAL A 83 2.76 -0.14 3.90
CA VAL A 83 2.98 -1.52 4.36
C VAL A 83 4.36 -1.65 5.01
N LYS A 84 5.40 -1.12 4.36
CA LYS A 84 6.76 -1.12 4.92
C LYS A 84 6.80 -0.40 6.26
N GLN A 85 6.17 0.77 6.36
CA GLN A 85 6.18 1.57 7.58
C GLN A 85 5.48 0.87 8.74
N TYR A 86 4.34 0.23 8.48
CA TYR A 86 3.63 -0.54 9.50
C TYR A 86 4.41 -1.81 9.87
N ALA A 87 4.90 -2.55 8.88
CA ALA A 87 5.61 -3.80 9.11
C ALA A 87 6.90 -3.58 9.92
N ARG A 88 7.56 -2.45 9.69
CA ARG A 88 8.78 -2.08 10.42
C ARG A 88 8.51 -1.15 11.60
N ARG A 89 7.25 -0.88 11.90
CA ARG A 89 6.80 -0.03 13.01
C ARG A 89 7.33 1.40 12.92
N GLU A 90 7.52 1.90 11.70
CA GLU A 90 7.95 3.28 11.46
C GLU A 90 6.78 4.27 11.51
N LEU A 91 5.53 3.78 11.41
CA LEU A 91 4.32 4.58 11.38
C LEU A 91 3.29 3.99 12.32
N ASN A 92 2.64 4.85 13.12
CA ASN A 92 1.52 4.45 13.96
C ASN A 92 0.23 4.62 13.16
N PRO A 93 -0.54 3.55 12.91
CA PRO A 93 -1.75 3.64 12.08
C PRO A 93 -2.81 4.56 12.64
N ASN A 94 -2.86 4.77 13.95
CA ASN A 94 -3.89 5.61 14.58
C ASN A 94 -3.53 7.09 14.57
N LYS A 95 -2.24 7.43 14.55
CA LYS A 95 -1.77 8.80 14.69
C LYS A 95 -0.98 9.31 13.51
N GLU A 96 -0.69 8.43 12.54
CA GLU A 96 0.15 8.77 11.38
C GLU A 96 1.44 9.48 11.80
N VAL A 97 2.11 8.91 12.81
CA VAL A 97 3.36 9.43 13.34
C VAL A 97 4.53 8.85 12.55
N TRP A 98 5.41 9.72 12.09
CA TRP A 98 6.62 9.33 11.37
C TRP A 98 7.83 10.00 12.01
N LEU A 99 8.78 9.20 12.48
CA LEU A 99 9.99 9.66 13.16
C LEU A 99 9.70 10.68 14.29
N GLY A 100 8.62 10.42 15.05
CA GLY A 100 8.24 11.27 16.18
C GLY A 100 7.46 12.53 15.83
N LYS A 101 7.14 12.73 14.55
CA LYS A 101 6.35 13.87 14.08
C LYS A 101 5.01 13.39 13.56
N THR A 102 3.98 14.22 13.74
CA THR A 102 2.63 13.94 13.24
C THR A 102 2.37 14.78 12.00
N TYR A 103 1.88 14.13 10.96
CA TYR A 103 1.55 14.78 9.70
C TYR A 103 0.07 14.56 9.37
N ASN A 104 -0.52 15.57 8.71
CA ASN A 104 -1.88 15.45 8.20
C ASN A 104 -1.81 15.18 6.70
N PRO A 105 -2.06 13.95 6.24
CA PRO A 105 -1.92 13.62 4.81
C PRO A 105 -2.91 14.37 3.93
N LYS A 106 -4.02 14.88 4.48
CA LYS A 106 -5.02 15.63 3.71
C LYS A 106 -4.55 17.03 3.33
N SER A 107 -3.57 17.58 4.04
CA SER A 107 -3.04 18.92 3.78
C SER A 107 -1.78 18.91 2.93
N MET A 108 -1.30 17.74 2.52
CA MET A 108 -0.09 17.59 1.71
C MET A 108 -0.42 16.88 0.42
N SER A 109 0.32 17.17 -0.65
CA SER A 109 0.16 16.43 -1.88
C SER A 109 0.65 15.00 -1.68
N TYR A 110 0.13 14.10 -2.50
CA TYR A 110 0.38 12.67 -2.43
C TYR A 110 1.89 12.35 -2.41
N TRP A 111 2.68 13.07 -3.21
CA TRP A 111 4.11 12.83 -3.39
C TRP A 111 4.99 13.61 -2.42
N ASP A 112 4.40 14.52 -1.64
CA ASP A 112 5.14 15.36 -0.70
C ASP A 112 5.16 14.81 0.72
N LEU A 113 4.53 13.68 0.96
CA LEU A 113 4.55 13.04 2.27
C LEU A 113 5.95 12.54 2.59
N PRO A 114 6.45 12.79 3.82
CA PRO A 114 7.85 12.48 4.13
C PRO A 114 8.19 10.98 4.12
N TRP A 115 7.19 10.12 4.15
CA TRP A 115 7.40 8.67 4.11
C TRP A 115 7.24 8.06 2.72
N GLU A 116 7.16 8.88 1.68
CA GLU A 116 7.07 8.44 0.29
C GLU A 116 8.43 7.95 -0.27
#